data_b431768039c9ff985689afb7158f2398
#
_entry.id   b431768039c9ff985689afb7158f2398
#
_cell.length_a   1.000
_cell.length_b   1.000
_cell.length_c   1.000
_cell.angle_alpha   90.00
_cell.angle_beta   90.00
_cell.angle_gamma   90.00
#
_symmetry.space_group_name_H-M   'P 1'
#
loop_
_entity.id
_entity.type
_entity.pdbx_description
1 polymer ?
#
loop_
_entity_poly.entity_id
_entity_poly.type
_entity_poly.pdbx_seq_one_letter_code
_entity_poly.pdbx_strand_id
1 'polypeptide(L)'
;MKLVIDHLEKHFEKKEVLRDLSFTFESGRIYGLLGRNGAGKTTFFNCLNRDLKADGGRFFLEDETGEREMKPEDIGYVLSTPTVPEFLTGREFLKFFTDINEGSIREKKSLDEYFDYMSIDREDRDKLMKDYSHGMKNKMQMLVNIIANPRVLLLDEPLTSLDVVVAEEMKELLRSLKAGRITIFSTHILDLALDLCDEIVLLSHGELER
;
A
#
# COMPACT_ATOMS: atom_id res chain seq x y z
N MET A 1 -17.58 0.67 -4.60
CA MET A 1 -16.68 1.83 -4.49
C MET A 1 -15.61 1.72 -5.56
N LYS A 2 -15.23 2.84 -6.18
CA LYS A 2 -14.20 2.93 -7.22
C LYS A 2 -13.22 4.05 -6.87
N LEU A 3 -11.97 3.88 -7.27
CA LEU A 3 -10.98 4.95 -7.34
C LEU A 3 -10.85 5.33 -8.83
N VAL A 4 -11.24 6.53 -9.16
CA VAL A 4 -11.19 7.06 -10.52
C VAL A 4 -9.97 7.96 -10.65
N ILE A 5 -9.14 7.68 -11.63
CA ILE A 5 -8.03 8.51 -12.09
C ILE A 5 -8.47 9.15 -13.39
N ASP A 6 -8.42 10.47 -13.46
CA ASP A 6 -8.99 11.26 -14.53
C ASP A 6 -7.95 12.26 -15.05
N HIS A 7 -7.31 11.92 -16.17
CA HIS A 7 -6.29 12.73 -16.84
C HIS A 7 -5.12 13.18 -15.95
N LEU A 8 -4.64 12.29 -15.04
CA LEU A 8 -3.57 12.61 -14.09
C LEU A 8 -2.23 12.78 -14.79
N GLU A 9 -1.57 13.92 -14.53
CA GLU A 9 -0.29 14.30 -15.13
C GLU A 9 0.75 14.63 -14.07
N LYS A 10 2.01 14.27 -14.34
CA LYS A 10 3.17 14.66 -13.52
C LYS A 10 4.43 14.82 -14.35
N HIS A 11 5.08 15.97 -14.20
CA HIS A 11 6.38 16.24 -14.81
C HIS A 11 7.40 16.67 -13.76
N PHE A 12 8.65 16.41 -14.06
CA PHE A 12 9.80 16.89 -13.32
C PHE A 12 10.71 17.63 -14.33
N GLU A 13 10.81 18.94 -14.20
CA GLU A 13 11.52 19.84 -15.14
C GLU A 13 11.04 19.62 -16.59
N LYS A 14 11.86 18.93 -17.42
CA LYS A 14 11.54 18.64 -18.82
C LYS A 14 11.06 17.20 -19.07
N LYS A 15 10.98 16.37 -18.02
CA LYS A 15 10.59 14.96 -18.14
C LYS A 15 9.14 14.77 -17.72
N GLU A 16 8.30 14.42 -18.67
CA GLU A 16 6.96 13.88 -18.37
C GLU A 16 7.10 12.46 -17.84
N VAL A 17 6.58 12.23 -16.64
CA VAL A 17 6.62 10.92 -15.98
C VAL A 17 5.26 10.25 -16.01
N LEU A 18 4.20 11.01 -15.77
CA LEU A 18 2.82 10.57 -15.94
C LEU A 18 2.18 11.46 -17.00
N ARG A 19 1.58 10.82 -18.02
CA ARG A 19 0.97 11.47 -19.17
C ARG A 19 -0.48 11.06 -19.24
N ASP A 20 -1.38 11.98 -18.96
CA ASP A 20 -2.82 11.77 -19.17
C ASP A 20 -3.33 10.39 -18.64
N LEU A 21 -2.93 10.04 -17.41
CA LEU A 21 -3.35 8.77 -16.82
C LEU A 21 -4.84 8.76 -16.54
N SER A 22 -5.57 7.85 -17.17
CA SER A 22 -6.99 7.65 -16.92
C SER A 22 -7.27 6.16 -16.69
N PHE A 23 -7.79 5.83 -15.51
CA PHE A 23 -8.10 4.45 -15.14
C PHE A 23 -9.10 4.40 -13.98
N THR A 24 -9.87 3.32 -13.88
CA THR A 24 -10.79 3.09 -12.77
C THR A 24 -10.45 1.78 -12.06
N PHE A 25 -10.12 1.88 -10.78
CA PHE A 25 -9.91 0.74 -9.89
C PHE A 25 -11.17 0.45 -9.09
N GLU A 26 -11.58 -0.82 -9.02
CA GLU A 26 -12.79 -1.25 -8.30
C GLU A 26 -12.44 -1.94 -6.98
N SER A 27 -13.28 -1.74 -5.94
CA SER A 27 -13.08 -2.42 -4.66
C SER A 27 -13.30 -3.93 -4.78
N GLY A 28 -12.63 -4.68 -3.90
CA GLY A 28 -12.67 -6.14 -3.88
C GLY A 28 -11.66 -6.81 -4.79
N ARG A 29 -10.72 -6.04 -5.35
CA ARG A 29 -9.67 -6.53 -6.25
C ARG A 29 -8.29 -6.11 -5.80
N ILE A 30 -7.31 -6.95 -6.16
CA ILE A 30 -5.88 -6.64 -6.11
C ILE A 30 -5.43 -6.36 -7.54
N TYR A 31 -4.95 -5.14 -7.77
CA TYR A 31 -4.39 -4.70 -9.05
C TYR A 31 -2.88 -4.75 -9.02
N GLY A 32 -2.28 -5.38 -10.02
CA GLY A 32 -0.84 -5.36 -10.24
C GLY A 32 -0.45 -4.20 -11.15
N LEU A 33 0.16 -3.15 -10.59
CA LEU A 33 0.76 -2.07 -11.38
C LEU A 33 2.12 -2.51 -11.88
N LEU A 34 2.16 -3.08 -13.07
CA LEU A 34 3.37 -3.59 -13.70
C LEU A 34 4.08 -2.47 -14.48
N GLY A 35 5.39 -2.42 -14.39
CA GLY A 35 6.20 -1.46 -15.15
C GLY A 35 7.67 -1.57 -14.81
N ARG A 36 8.54 -1.18 -15.75
CA ARG A 36 10.00 -1.16 -15.54
C ARG A 36 10.38 -0.20 -14.39
N ASN A 37 11.58 -0.37 -13.85
CA ASN A 37 12.14 0.60 -12.93
C ASN A 37 12.25 1.96 -13.62
N GLY A 38 11.77 3.02 -12.94
CA GLY A 38 11.71 4.36 -13.52
C GLY A 38 10.50 4.64 -14.43
N ALA A 39 9.55 3.71 -14.58
CA ALA A 39 8.33 3.92 -15.38
C ALA A 39 7.35 4.93 -14.75
N GLY A 40 7.52 5.27 -13.46
CA GLY A 40 6.64 6.22 -12.77
C GLY A 40 5.72 5.61 -11.70
N LYS A 41 5.84 4.31 -11.37
CA LYS A 41 5.00 3.63 -10.37
C LYS A 41 4.97 4.35 -9.03
N THR A 42 6.15 4.59 -8.45
CA THR A 42 6.29 5.33 -7.18
C THR A 42 5.81 6.78 -7.31
N THR A 43 6.04 7.43 -8.46
CA THR A 43 5.51 8.78 -8.74
C THR A 43 3.99 8.79 -8.73
N PHE A 44 3.35 7.81 -9.35
CA PHE A 44 1.90 7.64 -9.35
C PHE A 44 1.36 7.45 -7.91
N PHE A 45 1.98 6.56 -7.13
CA PHE A 45 1.59 6.35 -5.73
C PHE A 45 1.76 7.61 -4.87
N ASN A 46 2.88 8.33 -5.04
CA ASN A 46 3.11 9.58 -4.32
C ASN A 46 2.12 10.68 -4.70
N CYS A 47 1.66 10.73 -5.96
CA CYS A 47 0.56 11.62 -6.34
C CYS A 47 -0.76 11.24 -5.64
N LEU A 48 -1.11 9.96 -5.60
CA LEU A 48 -2.32 9.48 -4.91
C LEU A 48 -2.25 9.73 -3.40
N ASN A 49 -1.08 9.51 -2.80
CA ASN A 49 -0.84 9.76 -1.36
C ASN A 49 -0.66 11.26 -1.02
N ARG A 50 -0.61 12.14 -2.06
CA ARG A 50 -0.39 13.58 -1.94
C ARG A 50 0.98 14.00 -1.42
N ASP A 51 1.96 13.10 -1.43
CA ASP A 51 3.37 13.43 -1.17
C ASP A 51 3.95 14.25 -2.34
N LEU A 52 3.39 14.05 -3.54
CA LEU A 52 3.66 14.85 -4.73
C LEU A 52 2.38 15.48 -5.25
N LYS A 53 2.42 16.79 -5.52
CA LYS A 53 1.34 17.48 -6.21
C LYS A 53 1.33 17.07 -7.68
N ALA A 54 0.19 16.59 -8.18
CA ALA A 54 -0.03 16.40 -9.61
C ALA A 54 0.00 17.76 -10.35
N ASP A 55 0.44 17.75 -11.60
CA ASP A 55 0.52 18.96 -12.43
C ASP A 55 -0.75 19.15 -13.25
N GLY A 56 -1.50 18.07 -13.53
CA GLY A 56 -2.80 18.07 -14.20
C GLY A 56 -3.69 16.93 -13.75
N GLY A 57 -4.96 16.98 -14.15
CA GLY A 57 -5.95 15.97 -13.84
C GLY A 57 -6.41 15.92 -12.40
N ARG A 58 -7.12 14.86 -12.04
CA ARG A 58 -7.67 14.66 -10.70
C ARG A 58 -7.82 13.17 -10.39
N PHE A 59 -8.03 12.84 -9.12
CA PHE A 59 -8.43 11.51 -8.68
C PHE A 59 -9.41 11.63 -7.50
N PHE A 60 -10.34 10.69 -7.42
CA PHE A 60 -11.42 10.73 -6.44
C PHE A 60 -11.98 9.33 -6.19
N LEU A 61 -12.70 9.18 -5.09
CA LEU A 61 -13.50 8.00 -4.82
C LEU A 61 -14.93 8.20 -5.32
N GLU A 62 -15.49 7.17 -5.94
CA GLU A 62 -16.87 7.12 -6.39
C GLU A 62 -17.57 5.92 -5.72
N ASP A 63 -18.76 6.15 -5.17
CA ASP A 63 -19.63 5.11 -4.63
C ASP A 63 -21.11 5.41 -4.97
N GLU A 64 -22.04 4.69 -4.35
CA GLU A 64 -23.48 4.87 -4.59
C GLU A 64 -23.99 6.28 -4.23
N THR A 65 -23.24 7.03 -3.45
CA THR A 65 -23.57 8.41 -3.05
C THR A 65 -22.99 9.47 -3.99
N GLY A 66 -22.15 9.06 -4.94
CA GLY A 66 -21.50 9.91 -5.93
C GLY A 66 -19.99 10.04 -5.75
N GLU A 67 -19.42 11.06 -6.42
CA GLU A 67 -18.00 11.40 -6.32
C GLU A 67 -17.69 12.11 -5.00
N ARG A 68 -16.56 11.77 -4.40
CA ARG A 68 -15.99 12.50 -3.28
C ARG A 68 -14.47 12.56 -3.32
N GLU A 69 -13.94 13.64 -2.80
CA GLU A 69 -12.50 13.77 -2.63
C GLU A 69 -11.95 12.68 -1.69
N MET A 70 -10.79 12.14 -2.04
CA MET A 70 -10.08 11.17 -1.22
C MET A 70 -9.38 11.90 -0.06
N LYS A 71 -9.61 11.43 1.16
CA LYS A 71 -9.04 11.97 2.38
C LYS A 71 -7.80 11.15 2.80
N PRO A 72 -6.92 11.72 3.65
CA PRO A 72 -5.74 10.98 4.14
C PRO A 72 -6.07 9.64 4.79
N GLU A 73 -7.18 9.55 5.54
CA GLU A 73 -7.63 8.31 6.18
C GLU A 73 -8.14 7.24 5.20
N ASP A 74 -8.42 7.60 3.97
CA ASP A 74 -8.83 6.64 2.94
C ASP A 74 -7.65 5.86 2.36
N ILE A 75 -6.42 6.35 2.53
CA ILE A 75 -5.21 5.76 1.95
C ILE A 75 -4.33 5.13 3.00
N GLY A 76 -3.85 3.92 2.71
CA GLY A 76 -2.69 3.30 3.32
C GLY A 76 -1.58 3.17 2.30
N TYR A 77 -0.34 3.48 2.69
CA TYR A 77 0.81 3.40 1.80
C TYR A 77 1.95 2.62 2.46
N VAL A 78 2.28 1.48 1.87
CA VAL A 78 3.39 0.62 2.26
C VAL A 78 4.53 0.86 1.29
N LEU A 79 5.63 1.39 1.83
CA LEU A 79 6.82 1.75 1.06
C LEU A 79 7.70 0.52 0.78
N SER A 80 8.40 0.51 -0.34
CA SER A 80 9.37 -0.53 -0.71
C SER A 80 10.51 -0.68 0.29
N THR A 81 10.94 0.45 0.88
CA THR A 81 11.86 0.45 2.01
C THR A 81 11.04 0.74 3.27
N PRO A 82 10.89 -0.23 4.19
CA PRO A 82 10.08 -0.04 5.37
C PRO A 82 10.60 1.10 6.24
N THR A 83 9.72 2.04 6.53
CA THR A 83 10.02 3.16 7.45
C THR A 83 9.31 2.90 8.77
N VAL A 84 10.07 2.59 9.80
CA VAL A 84 9.59 2.34 11.16
C VAL A 84 10.41 3.15 12.16
N PRO A 85 9.84 3.54 13.31
CA PRO A 85 10.58 4.27 14.35
C PRO A 85 11.57 3.33 15.06
N GLU A 86 12.81 3.31 14.59
CA GLU A 86 13.84 2.35 15.01
C GLU A 86 14.19 2.42 16.51
N PHE A 87 13.88 3.53 17.17
CA PHE A 87 14.12 3.77 18.61
C PHE A 87 13.01 3.22 19.53
N LEU A 88 11.91 2.70 18.97
CA LEU A 88 10.84 2.04 19.72
C LEU A 88 10.95 0.52 19.58
N THR A 89 10.44 -0.20 20.58
CA THR A 89 10.15 -1.63 20.42
C THR A 89 8.92 -1.82 19.55
N GLY A 90 8.76 -3.03 18.96
CA GLY A 90 7.55 -3.34 18.20
C GLY A 90 6.27 -3.11 19.01
N ARG A 91 6.29 -3.52 20.31
CA ARG A 91 5.16 -3.36 21.22
C ARG A 91 4.84 -1.90 21.52
N GLU A 92 5.85 -1.08 21.80
CA GLU A 92 5.68 0.36 22.04
C GLU A 92 5.11 1.06 20.81
N PHE A 93 5.64 0.76 19.63
CA PHE A 93 5.14 1.33 18.39
C PHE A 93 3.68 0.95 18.12
N LEU A 94 3.35 -0.32 18.23
CA LEU A 94 1.99 -0.80 17.99
C LEU A 94 1.00 -0.22 19.01
N LYS A 95 1.40 -0.16 20.29
CA LYS A 95 0.60 0.48 21.33
C LYS A 95 0.36 1.96 21.04
N PHE A 96 1.40 2.71 20.72
CA PHE A 96 1.29 4.12 20.36
C PHE A 96 0.35 4.31 19.17
N PHE A 97 0.51 3.50 18.13
CA PHE A 97 -0.32 3.57 16.93
C PHE A 97 -1.81 3.27 17.23
N THR A 98 -2.08 2.23 18.01
CA THR A 98 -3.45 1.86 18.39
C THR A 98 -4.10 2.89 19.30
N ASP A 99 -3.35 3.49 20.22
CA ASP A 99 -3.85 4.52 21.14
C ASP A 99 -4.27 5.80 20.38
N ILE A 100 -3.45 6.28 19.44
CA ILE A 100 -3.78 7.49 18.66
C ILE A 100 -4.89 7.28 17.62
N ASN A 101 -5.10 6.04 17.17
CA ASN A 101 -6.12 5.69 16.18
C ASN A 101 -7.34 4.99 16.79
N GLU A 102 -7.50 4.97 18.12
CA GLU A 102 -8.54 4.21 18.83
C GLU A 102 -9.95 4.45 18.25
N GLY A 103 -10.28 5.69 17.90
CA GLY A 103 -11.58 6.06 17.33
C GLY A 103 -11.82 5.57 15.90
N SER A 104 -10.77 5.15 15.20
CA SER A 104 -10.83 4.71 13.79
C SER A 104 -10.76 3.20 13.63
N ILE A 105 -10.31 2.48 14.68
CA ILE A 105 -10.15 1.02 14.65
C ILE A 105 -11.51 0.35 14.82
N ARG A 106 -11.97 -0.35 13.79
CA ARG A 106 -13.27 -1.03 13.79
C ARG A 106 -13.30 -2.27 14.69
N GLU A 107 -12.24 -3.04 14.68
CA GLU A 107 -12.07 -4.28 15.44
C GLU A 107 -10.80 -4.19 16.28
N LYS A 108 -10.95 -3.85 17.55
CA LYS A 108 -9.82 -3.73 18.47
C LYS A 108 -9.40 -5.12 18.94
N LYS A 109 -8.17 -5.51 18.61
CA LYS A 109 -7.50 -6.71 19.11
C LYS A 109 -6.50 -6.33 20.19
N SER A 110 -6.09 -7.29 21.01
CA SER A 110 -4.92 -7.10 21.87
C SER A 110 -3.65 -6.95 21.04
N LEU A 111 -2.61 -6.34 21.63
CA LEU A 111 -1.33 -6.18 20.92
C LEU A 111 -0.74 -7.54 20.50
N ASP A 112 -0.88 -8.57 21.36
CA ASP A 112 -0.38 -9.89 21.06
C ASP A 112 -1.14 -10.57 19.92
N GLU A 113 -2.46 -10.39 19.81
CA GLU A 113 -3.24 -10.87 18.66
C GLU A 113 -2.83 -10.22 17.34
N TYR A 114 -2.47 -8.93 17.36
CA TYR A 114 -1.92 -8.25 16.17
C TYR A 114 -0.56 -8.82 15.77
N PHE A 115 0.33 -9.10 16.73
CA PHE A 115 1.61 -9.73 16.46
C PHE A 115 1.45 -11.17 15.94
N ASP A 116 0.56 -11.95 16.55
CA ASP A 116 0.25 -13.31 16.10
C ASP A 116 -0.28 -13.30 14.66
N TYR A 117 -1.15 -12.34 14.32
CA TYR A 117 -1.70 -12.16 12.98
C TYR A 117 -0.60 -11.90 11.92
N MET A 118 0.49 -11.25 12.31
CA MET A 118 1.65 -10.98 11.43
C MET A 118 2.76 -12.03 11.57
N SER A 119 2.54 -13.10 12.31
CA SER A 119 3.56 -14.13 12.57
C SER A 119 4.88 -13.51 13.07
N ILE A 120 4.79 -12.60 14.05
CA ILE A 120 5.97 -12.02 14.74
C ILE A 120 6.14 -12.75 16.06
N ASP A 121 7.29 -13.40 16.21
CA ASP A 121 7.61 -14.22 17.37
C ASP A 121 7.60 -13.42 18.69
N ARG A 122 7.18 -14.06 19.77
CA ARG A 122 7.04 -13.40 21.07
C ARG A 122 8.32 -12.76 21.56
N GLU A 123 9.46 -13.40 21.33
CA GLU A 123 10.78 -12.90 21.73
C GLU A 123 11.23 -11.63 20.97
N ASP A 124 10.62 -11.34 19.82
CA ASP A 124 10.96 -10.18 19.00
C ASP A 124 10.08 -8.95 19.31
N ARG A 125 8.91 -9.15 19.89
CA ARG A 125 7.91 -8.06 20.09
C ARG A 125 8.42 -6.91 20.95
N ASP A 126 9.30 -7.22 21.90
CA ASP A 126 9.88 -6.26 22.85
C ASP A 126 11.33 -5.86 22.48
N LYS A 127 11.86 -6.32 21.33
CA LYS A 127 13.13 -5.83 20.78
C LYS A 127 12.93 -4.48 20.10
N LEU A 128 13.98 -3.67 20.06
CA LEU A 128 13.98 -2.42 19.30
C LEU A 128 13.82 -2.70 17.81
N MET A 129 13.00 -1.90 17.10
CA MET A 129 12.77 -2.11 15.68
C MET A 129 14.00 -1.83 14.80
N LYS A 130 15.04 -1.17 15.32
CA LYS A 130 16.35 -1.12 14.62
C LYS A 130 16.97 -2.51 14.43
N ASP A 131 16.67 -3.45 15.34
CA ASP A 131 17.20 -4.82 15.33
C ASP A 131 16.28 -5.79 14.57
N TYR A 132 15.16 -5.31 14.06
CA TYR A 132 14.24 -6.10 13.23
C TYR A 132 14.86 -6.36 11.86
N SER A 133 14.64 -7.57 11.34
CA SER A 133 14.95 -7.89 9.95
C SER A 133 14.13 -7.00 8.99
N HIS A 134 14.55 -6.91 7.73
CA HIS A 134 13.78 -6.18 6.71
C HIS A 134 12.34 -6.71 6.60
N GLY A 135 12.16 -8.03 6.62
CA GLY A 135 10.85 -8.67 6.58
C GLY A 135 9.99 -8.31 7.80
N MET A 136 10.56 -8.29 9.01
CA MET A 136 9.83 -7.89 10.21
C MET A 136 9.43 -6.41 10.18
N LYS A 137 10.30 -5.51 9.71
CA LYS A 137 9.97 -4.09 9.51
C LYS A 137 8.83 -3.94 8.51
N ASN A 138 8.84 -4.73 7.44
CA ASN A 138 7.79 -4.73 6.43
C ASN A 138 6.44 -5.22 7.02
N LYS A 139 6.46 -6.30 7.81
CA LYS A 139 5.29 -6.79 8.55
C LYS A 139 4.71 -5.71 9.46
N MET A 140 5.54 -4.97 10.20
CA MET A 140 5.07 -3.88 11.07
C MET A 140 4.46 -2.72 10.28
N GLN A 141 5.08 -2.31 9.17
CA GLN A 141 4.54 -1.27 8.30
C GLN A 141 3.19 -1.71 7.68
N MET A 142 3.09 -2.96 7.26
CA MET A 142 1.84 -3.54 6.76
C MET A 142 0.77 -3.56 7.85
N LEU A 143 1.12 -4.01 9.06
CA LEU A 143 0.20 -4.14 10.18
C LEU A 143 -0.50 -2.82 10.52
N VAL A 144 0.23 -1.73 10.64
CA VAL A 144 -0.38 -0.43 10.96
C VAL A 144 -1.29 0.06 9.82
N ASN A 145 -0.95 -0.22 8.57
CA ASN A 145 -1.83 0.06 7.44
C ASN A 145 -3.11 -0.80 7.45
N ILE A 146 -3.03 -2.04 7.89
CA ILE A 146 -4.20 -2.92 8.04
C ILE A 146 -5.10 -2.44 9.17
N ILE A 147 -4.53 -2.08 10.32
CA ILE A 147 -5.25 -1.57 11.48
C ILE A 147 -6.00 -0.27 11.15
N ALA A 148 -5.35 0.64 10.42
CA ALA A 148 -5.95 1.88 9.93
C ALA A 148 -7.15 1.63 8.99
N ASN A 149 -7.25 0.42 8.41
CA ASN A 149 -8.34 -0.04 7.55
C ASN A 149 -8.69 0.94 6.40
N PRO A 150 -7.71 1.34 5.59
CA PRO A 150 -7.91 2.28 4.50
C PRO A 150 -8.81 1.69 3.40
N ARG A 151 -9.46 2.55 2.63
CA ARG A 151 -10.26 2.16 1.46
C ARG A 151 -9.39 1.82 0.25
N VAL A 152 -8.24 2.47 0.15
CA VAL A 152 -7.22 2.26 -0.87
C VAL A 152 -5.91 1.90 -0.20
N LEU A 153 -5.36 0.76 -0.52
CA LEU A 153 -4.06 0.28 -0.04
C LEU A 153 -3.06 0.27 -1.19
N LEU A 154 -2.06 1.12 -1.09
CA LEU A 154 -0.96 1.22 -2.04
C LEU A 154 0.25 0.45 -1.49
N LEU A 155 0.83 -0.42 -2.31
CA LEU A 155 1.95 -1.27 -1.92
C LEU A 155 3.07 -1.11 -2.96
N ASP A 156 4.13 -0.39 -2.60
CA ASP A 156 5.24 -0.13 -3.54
C ASP A 156 6.32 -1.21 -3.40
N GLU A 157 6.32 -2.16 -4.33
CA GLU A 157 7.24 -3.30 -4.38
C GLU A 157 7.40 -4.05 -3.04
N PRO A 158 6.32 -4.34 -2.29
CA PRO A 158 6.39 -4.76 -0.88
C PRO A 158 6.96 -6.17 -0.68
N LEU A 159 7.08 -6.97 -1.73
CA LEU A 159 7.62 -8.33 -1.68
C LEU A 159 9.06 -8.41 -2.20
N THR A 160 9.61 -7.29 -2.66
CA THR A 160 11.00 -7.23 -3.13
C THR A 160 11.95 -7.39 -1.93
N SER A 161 12.94 -8.24 -2.07
CA SER A 161 13.95 -8.52 -1.03
C SER A 161 13.44 -9.26 0.22
N LEU A 162 12.25 -9.85 0.17
CA LEU A 162 11.78 -10.78 1.20
C LEU A 162 12.24 -12.21 0.87
N ASP A 163 12.46 -13.00 1.92
CA ASP A 163 12.62 -14.45 1.73
C ASP A 163 11.30 -15.10 1.28
N VAL A 164 11.38 -16.29 0.70
CA VAL A 164 10.24 -16.97 0.08
C VAL A 164 9.10 -17.20 1.07
N VAL A 165 9.41 -17.54 2.34
CA VAL A 165 8.39 -17.84 3.34
C VAL A 165 7.62 -16.59 3.71
N VAL A 166 8.32 -15.51 4.02
CA VAL A 166 7.69 -14.21 4.34
C VAL A 166 6.90 -13.67 3.15
N ALA A 167 7.41 -13.83 1.92
CA ALA A 167 6.70 -13.40 0.72
C ALA A 167 5.37 -14.15 0.53
N GLU A 168 5.33 -15.48 0.78
CA GLU A 168 4.08 -16.25 0.71
C GLU A 168 3.09 -15.83 1.81
N GLU A 169 3.54 -15.68 3.07
CA GLU A 169 2.70 -15.18 4.15
C GLU A 169 2.05 -13.82 3.79
N MET A 170 2.85 -12.90 3.22
CA MET A 170 2.35 -11.59 2.80
C MET A 170 1.34 -11.68 1.65
N LYS A 171 1.53 -12.59 0.69
CA LYS A 171 0.56 -12.82 -0.40
C LYS A 171 -0.77 -13.35 0.14
N GLU A 172 -0.74 -14.33 1.03
CA GLU A 172 -1.95 -14.86 1.68
C GLU A 172 -2.69 -13.77 2.46
N LEU A 173 -1.94 -12.96 3.20
CA LEU A 173 -2.49 -11.83 3.93
C LEU A 173 -3.19 -10.85 2.98
N LEU A 174 -2.55 -10.44 1.88
CA LEU A 174 -3.13 -9.51 0.91
C LEU A 174 -4.39 -10.08 0.26
N ARG A 175 -4.41 -11.39 -0.08
CA ARG A 175 -5.62 -12.06 -0.59
C ARG A 175 -6.77 -12.01 0.41
N SER A 176 -6.49 -12.19 1.71
CA SER A 176 -7.50 -12.14 2.77
C SER A 176 -8.10 -10.74 2.98
N LEU A 177 -7.32 -9.70 2.67
CA LEU A 177 -7.67 -8.30 2.92
C LEU A 177 -8.38 -7.61 1.76
N LYS A 178 -8.52 -8.23 0.60
CA LYS A 178 -9.04 -7.56 -0.61
C LYS A 178 -10.50 -7.13 -0.51
N ALA A 179 -11.30 -7.79 0.33
CA ALA A 179 -12.73 -7.51 0.44
C ALA A 179 -13.00 -6.07 0.91
N GLY A 180 -13.83 -5.34 0.16
CA GLY A 180 -14.27 -4.00 0.51
C GLY A 180 -13.25 -2.88 0.34
N ARG A 181 -12.03 -3.17 -0.15
CA ARG A 181 -10.98 -2.18 -0.43
C ARG A 181 -10.44 -2.30 -1.86
N ILE A 182 -9.73 -1.30 -2.28
CA ILE A 182 -8.94 -1.29 -3.51
C ILE A 182 -7.49 -1.51 -3.10
N THR A 183 -6.84 -2.54 -3.62
CA THR A 183 -5.42 -2.79 -3.37
C THR A 183 -4.66 -2.64 -4.68
N ILE A 184 -3.66 -1.77 -4.70
CA ILE A 184 -2.79 -1.55 -5.86
C ILE A 184 -1.36 -1.91 -5.45
N PHE A 185 -0.83 -2.92 -6.07
CA PHE A 185 0.48 -3.50 -5.79
C PHE A 185 1.42 -3.22 -6.96
N SER A 186 2.48 -2.44 -6.73
CA SER A 186 3.47 -2.19 -7.78
C SER A 186 4.51 -3.29 -7.84
N THR A 187 4.89 -3.68 -9.04
CA THR A 187 5.99 -4.62 -9.27
C THR A 187 6.58 -4.46 -10.66
N HIS A 188 7.81 -4.94 -10.85
CA HIS A 188 8.43 -5.11 -12.15
C HIS A 188 8.54 -6.59 -12.53
N ILE A 189 8.02 -7.51 -11.70
CA ILE A 189 8.07 -8.97 -11.87
C ILE A 189 6.70 -9.46 -12.31
N LEU A 190 6.60 -9.91 -13.57
CA LEU A 190 5.34 -10.37 -14.16
C LEU A 190 4.77 -11.59 -13.45
N ASP A 191 5.59 -12.59 -13.14
CA ASP A 191 5.14 -13.83 -12.48
C ASP A 191 4.51 -13.56 -11.12
N LEU A 192 5.04 -12.57 -10.38
CA LEU A 192 4.48 -12.16 -9.12
C LEU A 192 3.11 -11.46 -9.28
N ALA A 193 2.96 -10.63 -10.31
CA ALA A 193 1.69 -10.00 -10.60
C ALA A 193 0.63 -11.04 -11.03
N LEU A 194 1.02 -12.02 -11.85
CA LEU A 194 0.13 -13.11 -12.29
C LEU A 194 -0.32 -14.00 -11.12
N ASP A 195 0.54 -14.24 -10.14
CA ASP A 195 0.20 -15.06 -8.97
C ASP A 195 -0.73 -14.34 -7.99
N LEU A 196 -0.51 -13.04 -7.74
CA LEU A 196 -1.20 -12.32 -6.66
C LEU A 196 -2.43 -11.54 -7.13
N CYS A 197 -2.42 -10.97 -8.34
CA CYS A 197 -3.36 -9.93 -8.74
C CYS A 197 -4.56 -10.48 -9.49
N ASP A 198 -5.72 -9.88 -9.25
CA ASP A 198 -6.95 -10.17 -10.01
C ASP A 198 -6.92 -9.50 -11.40
N GLU A 199 -6.18 -8.38 -11.52
CA GLU A 199 -6.04 -7.64 -12.78
C GLU A 199 -4.65 -6.98 -12.84
N ILE A 200 -4.04 -6.98 -14.03
CA ILE A 200 -2.74 -6.35 -14.27
C ILE A 200 -2.96 -5.07 -15.08
N VAL A 201 -2.36 -4.00 -14.62
CA VAL A 201 -2.34 -2.69 -15.27
C VAL A 201 -0.88 -2.34 -15.58
N LEU A 202 -0.56 -2.15 -16.84
CA LEU A 202 0.79 -1.80 -17.28
C LEU A 202 0.98 -0.29 -17.26
N LEU A 203 2.00 0.18 -16.53
CA LEU A 203 2.46 1.56 -16.63
C LEU A 203 3.67 1.61 -17.57
N SER A 204 3.46 2.18 -18.74
CA SER A 204 4.46 2.29 -19.80
C SER A 204 4.39 3.66 -20.46
N HIS A 205 5.56 4.29 -20.67
CA HIS A 205 5.66 5.62 -21.31
C HIS A 205 4.79 6.72 -20.69
N GLY A 206 4.48 6.58 -19.41
CA GLY A 206 3.64 7.52 -18.67
C GLY A 206 2.14 7.32 -18.85
N GLU A 207 1.69 6.18 -19.41
CA GLU A 207 0.30 5.83 -19.67
C GLU A 207 -0.06 4.51 -18.97
N LEU A 208 -1.34 4.32 -18.62
CA LEU A 208 -1.87 3.07 -18.06
C LEU A 208 -2.61 2.27 -19.14
N GLU A 209 -2.24 1.01 -19.27
CA GLU A 209 -2.86 0.05 -20.18
C GLU A 209 -3.28 -1.22 -19.41
N ARG A 210 -4.37 -1.88 -19.84
CA ARG A 210 -4.82 -3.19 -19.31
C ARG A 210 -4.11 -4.35 -19.97
#